data_4b9aca425dca8080809707de35747ef3
#
_entry.id   4b9aca425dca8080809707de35747ef3
#
_cell.length_a   1.000
_cell.length_b   1.000
_cell.length_c   1.000
_cell.angle_alpha   90.00
_cell.angle_beta   90.00
_cell.angle_gamma   90.00
#
_symmetry.space_group_name_H-M   'P 1'
#
loop_
_entity.id
_entity.type
_entity.pdbx_description
1 polymer ?
#
loop_
_entity_poly.entity_id
_entity_poly.type
_entity_poly.pdbx_seq_one_letter_code
_entity_poly.pdbx_strand_id
1 'polypeptide(L)'
;MTPDALRTRLQQLTGWGPRPAAAVSRKDAAPEAGHPVETLVLQGPRGPMPATLIRPEIAGPLPAVLYCHAHGGDYRLGRREMLEGSRFLHTPGYGIALANAGFAALCVDMTGFGDRRDEGDENDMAKALFWRGESLFGHML
;
A
#
# COMPACT_ATOMS: atom_id res chain seq x y z
N MET A 1 7.14 31.45 -6.14
CA MET A 1 5.92 30.63 -5.97
C MET A 1 5.75 30.39 -4.50
N THR A 2 4.57 30.66 -3.94
CA THR A 2 4.27 30.41 -2.52
C THR A 2 4.17 28.91 -2.24
N PRO A 3 4.37 28.46 -0.99
CA PRO A 3 4.20 27.04 -0.61
C PRO A 3 2.83 26.47 -1.01
N ASP A 4 1.77 27.26 -0.90
CA ASP A 4 0.42 26.80 -1.27
C ASP A 4 0.24 26.67 -2.77
N ALA A 5 0.81 27.59 -3.56
CA ALA A 5 0.81 27.50 -5.02
C ALA A 5 1.61 26.27 -5.49
N LEU A 6 2.72 25.95 -4.84
CA LEU A 6 3.48 24.74 -5.12
C LEU A 6 2.69 23.47 -4.77
N ARG A 7 2.06 23.44 -3.60
CA ARG A 7 1.20 22.32 -3.19
C ARG A 7 0.07 22.10 -4.20
N THR A 8 -0.65 23.16 -4.56
CA THR A 8 -1.72 23.09 -5.57
C THR A 8 -1.20 22.55 -6.89
N ARG A 9 -0.03 23.02 -7.33
CA ARG A 9 0.57 22.56 -8.59
C ARG A 9 0.96 21.07 -8.52
N LEU A 10 1.52 20.62 -7.41
CA LEU A 10 1.85 19.20 -7.19
C LEU A 10 0.58 18.33 -7.20
N GLN A 11 -0.47 18.77 -6.53
CA GLN A 11 -1.77 18.10 -6.54
C GLN A 11 -2.34 17.95 -7.96
N GLN A 12 -2.26 19.00 -8.76
CA GLN A 12 -2.70 18.97 -10.16
C GLN A 12 -1.88 17.99 -11.00
N LEU A 13 -0.56 17.99 -10.84
CA LEU A 13 0.35 17.15 -11.62
C LEU A 13 0.26 15.67 -11.25
N THR A 14 0.05 15.37 -9.98
CA THR A 14 0.01 14.00 -9.46
C THR A 14 -1.40 13.44 -9.34
N GLY A 15 -2.42 14.30 -9.49
CA GLY A 15 -3.82 13.92 -9.19
C GLY A 15 -4.07 13.64 -7.70
N TRP A 16 -3.09 13.94 -6.84
CA TRP A 16 -3.20 13.75 -5.40
C TRP A 16 -4.06 14.84 -4.75
N GLY A 17 -4.92 14.46 -3.83
CA GLY A 17 -5.74 15.39 -3.04
C GLY A 17 -6.18 14.74 -1.74
N PRO A 18 -6.54 15.53 -0.71
CA PRO A 18 -7.04 14.99 0.54
C PRO A 18 -8.32 14.19 0.27
N ARG A 19 -8.25 12.89 0.50
CA ARG A 19 -9.36 11.97 0.33
C ARG A 19 -9.41 11.08 1.56
N PRO A 20 -10.50 11.05 2.31
CA PRO A 20 -10.63 10.14 3.43
C PRO A 20 -10.61 8.71 2.91
N ALA A 21 -9.66 7.92 3.36
CA ALA A 21 -9.71 6.48 3.20
C ALA A 21 -10.57 5.92 4.32
N ALA A 22 -11.63 5.21 3.99
CA ALA A 22 -12.44 4.48 4.94
C ALA A 22 -12.25 2.97 4.73
N ALA A 23 -12.14 2.19 5.80
CA ALA A 23 -12.21 0.75 5.70
C ALA A 23 -13.62 0.34 5.30
N VAL A 24 -13.74 -0.38 4.17
CA VAL A 24 -15.02 -0.90 3.67
C VAL A 24 -15.27 -2.29 4.23
N SER A 25 -14.21 -3.08 4.41
CA SER A 25 -14.27 -4.38 5.05
C SER A 25 -13.02 -4.67 5.86
N ARG A 26 -13.17 -5.53 6.84
CA ARG A 26 -12.11 -6.02 7.72
C ARG A 26 -12.37 -7.50 8.01
N LYS A 27 -11.34 -8.31 7.91
CA LYS A 27 -11.39 -9.74 8.17
C LYS A 27 -10.11 -10.19 8.84
N ASP A 28 -10.22 -10.96 9.92
CA ASP A 28 -9.07 -11.59 10.54
C ASP A 28 -8.45 -12.62 9.57
N ALA A 29 -7.14 -12.64 9.53
CA ALA A 29 -6.33 -13.60 8.80
C ALA A 29 -5.56 -14.50 9.79
N ALA A 30 -4.86 -15.48 9.27
CA ALA A 30 -3.97 -16.29 10.12
C ALA A 30 -2.91 -15.39 10.77
N PRO A 31 -2.64 -15.55 12.07
CA PRO A 31 -1.57 -14.81 12.73
C PRO A 31 -0.21 -15.12 12.11
N GLU A 32 0.65 -14.12 12.07
CA GLU A 32 2.03 -14.26 11.61
C GLU A 32 3.00 -14.02 12.77
N ALA A 33 3.89 -14.98 13.01
CA ALA A 33 4.87 -14.94 14.11
C ALA A 33 4.23 -14.61 15.49
N GLY A 34 3.00 -15.05 15.73
CA GLY A 34 2.25 -14.78 16.96
C GLY A 34 1.55 -13.42 17.02
N HIS A 35 1.60 -12.63 15.95
CA HIS A 35 0.92 -11.34 15.86
C HIS A 35 -0.39 -11.44 15.08
N PRO A 36 -1.47 -10.80 15.55
CA PRO A 36 -2.72 -10.67 14.79
C PRO A 36 -2.50 -10.00 13.45
N VAL A 37 -3.06 -10.60 12.42
CA VAL A 37 -3.07 -10.08 11.05
C VAL A 37 -4.50 -9.90 10.58
N GLU A 38 -4.76 -8.81 9.87
CA GLU A 38 -6.05 -8.48 9.32
C GLU A 38 -5.92 -8.12 7.83
N THR A 39 -6.81 -8.65 7.03
CA THR A 39 -7.03 -8.17 5.67
C THR A 39 -8.11 -7.12 5.65
N LEU A 40 -7.81 -6.01 5.00
CA LEU A 40 -8.70 -4.87 4.87
C LEU A 40 -8.97 -4.60 3.39
N VAL A 41 -10.11 -4.00 3.11
CA VAL A 41 -10.34 -3.30 1.86
C VAL A 41 -10.62 -1.85 2.21
N LEU A 42 -9.78 -0.95 1.74
CA LEU A 42 -9.95 0.48 1.90
C LEU A 42 -10.65 1.05 0.66
N GLN A 43 -11.50 2.05 0.83
CA GLN A 43 -12.06 2.78 -0.29
C GLN A 43 -11.06 3.84 -0.75
N GLY A 44 -10.42 3.58 -1.87
CA GLY A 44 -9.56 4.56 -2.53
C GLY A 44 -10.30 5.40 -3.57
N PRO A 45 -9.65 6.43 -4.08
CA PRO A 45 -10.21 7.33 -5.08
C PRO A 45 -10.53 6.65 -6.41
N ARG A 46 -9.88 5.53 -6.69
CA ARG A 46 -9.98 4.75 -7.94
C ARG A 46 -10.47 3.33 -7.72
N GLY A 47 -11.21 3.11 -6.64
CA GLY A 47 -11.77 1.82 -6.32
C GLY A 47 -11.18 1.19 -5.06
N PRO A 48 -11.51 -0.06 -4.81
CA PRO A 48 -11.07 -0.77 -3.62
C PRO A 48 -9.54 -0.93 -3.60
N MET A 49 -8.96 -0.72 -2.42
CA MET A 49 -7.53 -0.92 -2.16
C MET A 49 -7.37 -2.04 -1.13
N PRO A 50 -6.99 -3.24 -1.55
CA PRO A 50 -6.65 -4.31 -0.63
C PRO A 50 -5.45 -3.92 0.23
N ALA A 51 -5.56 -4.20 1.53
CA ALA A 51 -4.54 -3.86 2.51
C ALA A 51 -4.34 -5.01 3.50
N THR A 52 -3.17 -5.04 4.12
CA THR A 52 -2.82 -5.95 5.21
C THR A 52 -2.36 -5.14 6.40
N LEU A 53 -2.92 -5.41 7.56
CA LEU A 53 -2.52 -4.84 8.84
C LEU A 53 -1.97 -5.95 9.72
N ILE A 54 -0.79 -5.74 10.28
CA ILE A 54 -0.23 -6.56 11.36
C ILE A 54 0.01 -5.66 12.56
N ARG A 55 -0.22 -6.18 13.76
CA ARG A 55 -0.02 -5.41 14.99
C ARG A 55 0.37 -6.32 16.16
N PRO A 56 1.07 -5.81 17.18
CA PRO A 56 1.25 -6.54 18.42
C PRO A 56 -0.11 -6.72 19.13
N GLU A 57 -0.24 -7.79 19.92
CA GLU A 57 -1.41 -8.05 20.77
C GLU A 57 -1.30 -7.22 22.06
N ILE A 58 -1.36 -5.91 21.93
CA ILE A 58 -1.27 -4.95 23.03
C ILE A 58 -2.53 -4.09 23.00
N ALA A 59 -3.12 -3.87 24.18
CA ALA A 59 -4.29 -3.01 24.31
C ALA A 59 -3.92 -1.53 24.23
N GLY A 60 -4.83 -0.74 23.64
CA GLY A 60 -4.69 0.71 23.53
C GLY A 60 -4.12 1.20 22.19
N PRO A 61 -3.89 2.52 22.07
CA PRO A 61 -3.32 3.10 20.87
C PRO A 61 -1.89 2.64 20.64
N LEU A 62 -1.56 2.29 19.39
CA LEU A 62 -0.24 1.86 18.97
C LEU A 62 0.36 2.88 18.00
N PRO A 63 1.68 3.11 18.06
CA PRO A 63 2.35 3.78 16.96
C PRO A 63 2.18 2.94 15.68
N ALA A 64 1.98 3.61 14.55
CA ALA A 64 1.70 2.93 13.30
C ALA A 64 2.67 3.35 12.20
N VAL A 65 3.01 2.41 11.33
CA VAL A 65 3.86 2.59 10.15
C VAL A 65 3.04 2.24 8.91
N LEU A 66 2.98 3.14 7.94
CA LEU A 66 2.55 2.82 6.60
C LEU A 66 3.76 2.28 5.84
N TYR A 67 3.71 0.99 5.53
CA TYR A 67 4.74 0.32 4.76
C TYR A 67 4.40 0.41 3.27
N CYS A 68 5.30 0.95 2.48
CA CYS A 68 5.18 0.98 1.03
C CYS A 68 6.00 -0.17 0.47
N HIS A 69 5.34 -1.18 -0.11
CA HIS A 69 6.05 -2.32 -0.70
C HIS A 69 6.94 -1.90 -1.85
N ALA A 70 8.01 -2.66 -2.07
CA ALA A 70 8.95 -2.39 -3.15
C ALA A 70 8.36 -2.71 -4.53
N HIS A 71 8.87 -2.04 -5.55
CA HIS A 71 8.58 -2.38 -6.93
C HIS A 71 9.22 -3.71 -7.32
N GLY A 72 10.47 -3.96 -6.99
CA GLY A 72 11.24 -5.23 -7.00
C GLY A 72 11.15 -6.14 -8.22
N GLY A 73 10.32 -5.84 -9.21
CA GLY A 73 10.07 -6.68 -10.38
C GLY A 73 9.13 -7.86 -10.13
N ASP A 74 8.66 -8.08 -8.91
CA ASP A 74 7.62 -9.06 -8.59
C ASP A 74 6.27 -8.37 -8.33
N TYR A 75 5.53 -8.15 -9.39
CA TYR A 75 4.23 -7.48 -9.33
C TYR A 75 3.14 -8.30 -8.63
N ARG A 76 3.37 -9.60 -8.39
CA ARG A 76 2.40 -10.48 -7.72
C ARG A 76 2.47 -10.35 -6.20
N LEU A 77 3.62 -9.92 -5.69
CA LEU A 77 3.87 -9.88 -4.25
C LEU A 77 3.04 -8.78 -3.56
N GLY A 78 3.13 -7.54 -4.06
CA GLY A 78 2.38 -6.41 -3.52
C GLY A 78 2.53 -6.29 -2.00
N ARG A 79 1.40 -6.05 -1.30
CA ARG A 79 1.34 -5.90 0.16
C ARG A 79 1.84 -7.11 0.96
N ARG A 80 1.88 -8.30 0.34
CA ARG A 80 2.38 -9.51 1.00
C ARG A 80 3.87 -9.41 1.33
N GLU A 81 4.62 -8.58 0.60
CA GLU A 81 6.03 -8.33 0.89
C GLU A 81 6.26 -7.92 2.35
N MET A 82 5.33 -7.19 2.95
CA MET A 82 5.43 -6.76 4.35
C MET A 82 5.54 -7.94 5.32
N LEU A 83 4.90 -9.07 5.02
CA LEU A 83 4.90 -10.27 5.85
C LEU A 83 5.88 -11.33 5.33
N GLU A 84 5.86 -11.61 4.05
CA GLU A 84 6.64 -12.68 3.41
C GLU A 84 8.10 -12.26 3.15
N GLY A 85 8.37 -10.94 3.12
CA GLY A 85 9.64 -10.42 2.64
C GLY A 85 9.77 -10.54 1.13
N SER A 86 10.96 -10.35 0.61
CA SER A 86 11.30 -10.57 -0.78
C SER A 86 12.77 -10.98 -0.90
N ARG A 87 13.18 -11.40 -2.10
CA ARG A 87 14.59 -11.77 -2.36
C ARG A 87 15.61 -10.65 -2.07
N PHE A 88 15.15 -9.42 -1.94
CA PHE A 88 15.99 -8.25 -1.67
C PHE A 88 15.91 -7.77 -0.22
N LEU A 89 15.01 -8.35 0.57
CA LEU A 89 14.76 -7.94 1.94
C LEU A 89 15.17 -9.04 2.91
N HIS A 90 15.48 -8.63 4.14
CA HIS A 90 15.72 -9.58 5.21
C HIS A 90 14.45 -10.33 5.60
N THR A 91 14.62 -11.55 6.07
CA THR A 91 13.59 -12.32 6.77
C THR A 91 13.80 -12.19 8.29
N PRO A 92 12.74 -12.09 9.09
CA PRO A 92 11.32 -12.04 8.69
C PRO A 92 10.96 -10.75 7.95
N GLY A 93 9.77 -10.73 7.30
CA GLY A 93 9.25 -9.52 6.66
C GLY A 93 9.18 -8.34 7.63
N TYR A 94 9.29 -7.12 7.13
CA TYR A 94 9.36 -5.92 7.98
C TYR A 94 8.13 -5.70 8.84
N GLY A 95 6.95 -6.17 8.41
CA GLY A 95 5.74 -6.10 9.24
C GLY A 95 5.89 -6.87 10.55
N ILE A 96 6.50 -8.07 10.49
CA ILE A 96 6.78 -8.88 11.67
C ILE A 96 7.80 -8.17 12.57
N ALA A 97 8.87 -7.62 11.98
CA ALA A 97 9.88 -6.88 12.75
C ALA A 97 9.30 -5.64 13.44
N LEU A 98 8.40 -4.91 12.76
CA LEU A 98 7.70 -3.76 13.32
C LEU A 98 6.74 -4.18 14.45
N ALA A 99 5.97 -5.25 14.27
CA ALA A 99 5.09 -5.77 15.32
C ALA A 99 5.88 -6.23 16.55
N ASN A 100 7.01 -6.91 16.38
CA ASN A 100 7.93 -7.25 17.47
C ASN A 100 8.47 -6.01 18.21
N ALA A 101 8.64 -4.89 17.50
CA ALA A 101 9.08 -3.62 18.07
C ALA A 101 7.93 -2.78 18.67
N GLY A 102 6.70 -3.28 18.70
CA GLY A 102 5.54 -2.61 19.30
C GLY A 102 4.77 -1.69 18.36
N PHE A 103 4.99 -1.76 17.05
CA PHE A 103 4.30 -0.94 16.05
C PHE A 103 3.20 -1.73 15.34
N ALA A 104 2.11 -1.07 15.01
CA ALA A 104 1.21 -1.56 13.97
C ALA A 104 1.80 -1.22 12.59
N ALA A 105 1.69 -2.12 11.63
CA ALA A 105 2.14 -1.88 10.26
C ALA A 105 1.00 -2.16 9.27
N LEU A 106 0.74 -1.21 8.40
CA LEU A 106 -0.26 -1.27 7.33
C LEU A 106 0.44 -1.22 5.98
N CYS A 107 0.11 -2.14 5.09
CA CYS A 107 0.54 -2.10 3.69
C CYS A 107 -0.67 -2.22 2.76
N VAL A 108 -0.71 -1.41 1.73
CA VAL A 108 -1.73 -1.45 0.67
C VAL A 108 -1.11 -1.96 -0.63
N ASP A 109 -1.91 -2.63 -1.47
CA ASP A 109 -1.49 -2.89 -2.83
C ASP A 109 -1.52 -1.60 -3.65
N MET A 110 -0.38 -1.22 -4.19
CA MET A 110 -0.32 -0.17 -5.20
C MET A 110 -0.98 -0.65 -6.49
N THR A 111 -1.44 0.28 -7.31
CA THR A 111 -1.99 -0.04 -8.64
C THR A 111 -0.97 -0.83 -9.46
N GLY A 112 -1.38 -1.93 -10.05
CA GLY A 112 -0.51 -2.84 -10.80
C GLY A 112 0.20 -3.91 -9.97
N PHE A 113 -0.06 -3.97 -8.65
CA PHE A 113 0.57 -4.95 -7.75
C PHE A 113 -0.46 -5.77 -6.97
N GLY A 114 -0.04 -6.96 -6.53
CA GLY A 114 -0.85 -7.85 -5.70
C GLY A 114 -2.21 -8.12 -6.30
N ASP A 115 -3.27 -7.89 -5.52
CA ASP A 115 -4.66 -8.07 -5.95
C ASP A 115 -5.19 -6.90 -6.79
N ARG A 116 -4.39 -5.84 -7.00
CA ARG A 116 -4.69 -4.74 -7.93
C ARG A 116 -3.92 -4.86 -9.24
N ARG A 117 -3.36 -6.02 -9.51
CA ARG A 117 -2.70 -6.33 -10.75
C ARG A 117 -3.74 -6.69 -11.81
N ASP A 118 -3.91 -5.80 -12.79
CA ASP A 118 -4.68 -6.10 -13.99
C ASP A 118 -3.93 -7.12 -14.87
N GLU A 119 -4.61 -7.70 -15.85
CA GLU A 119 -4.05 -8.71 -16.76
C GLU A 119 -2.92 -8.19 -17.66
N GLY A 120 -2.61 -6.90 -17.62
CA GLY A 120 -1.49 -6.27 -18.33
C GLY A 120 -0.22 -6.16 -17.47
N ASP A 121 0.91 -5.94 -18.11
CA ASP A 121 2.13 -5.52 -17.41
C ASP A 121 2.13 -3.99 -17.18
N GLU A 122 3.07 -3.52 -16.34
CA GLU A 122 3.22 -2.11 -16.02
C GLU A 122 3.44 -1.23 -17.27
N ASN A 123 4.16 -1.74 -18.28
CA ASN A 123 4.44 -1.00 -19.50
C ASN A 123 3.17 -0.76 -20.31
N ASP A 124 2.30 -1.75 -20.38
CA ASP A 124 1.04 -1.62 -21.10
C ASP A 124 0.09 -0.68 -20.36
N MET A 125 0.05 -0.74 -19.04
CA MET A 125 -0.69 0.20 -18.21
C MET A 125 -0.14 1.63 -18.37
N ALA A 126 1.19 1.80 -18.31
CA ALA A 126 1.83 3.11 -18.48
C ALA A 126 1.52 3.72 -19.86
N LYS A 127 1.56 2.92 -20.93
CA LYS A 127 1.18 3.36 -22.28
C LYS A 127 -0.28 3.76 -22.35
N ALA A 128 -1.20 2.94 -21.81
CA ALA A 128 -2.63 3.23 -21.81
C ALA A 128 -2.96 4.52 -21.06
N LEU A 129 -2.29 4.76 -19.93
CA LEU A 129 -2.44 5.99 -19.16
C LEU A 129 -1.87 7.21 -19.90
N PHE A 130 -0.70 7.05 -20.51
CA PHE A 130 -0.07 8.12 -21.32
C PHE A 130 -0.99 8.58 -22.46
N TRP A 131 -1.63 7.65 -23.16
CA TRP A 131 -2.60 7.98 -24.22
C TRP A 131 -3.83 8.76 -23.73
N ARG A 132 -4.15 8.66 -22.43
CA ARG A 132 -5.24 9.39 -21.76
C ARG A 132 -4.76 10.72 -21.17
N GLY A 133 -3.48 11.08 -21.31
CA GLY A 133 -2.88 12.24 -20.66
C GLY A 133 -2.69 12.07 -19.15
N GLU A 134 -2.67 10.84 -18.68
CA GLU A 134 -2.49 10.45 -17.27
C GLU A 134 -1.08 9.88 -17.06
N SER A 135 -0.61 9.84 -15.82
CA SER A 135 0.67 9.21 -15.47
C SER A 135 0.47 8.01 -14.56
N LEU A 136 1.29 6.99 -14.76
CA LEU A 136 1.33 5.83 -13.87
C LEU A 136 1.61 6.27 -12.41
N PHE A 137 2.51 7.23 -12.22
CA PHE A 137 2.83 7.78 -10.91
C PHE A 137 1.60 8.40 -10.22
N GLY A 138 0.79 9.17 -10.96
CA GLY A 138 -0.47 9.71 -10.44
C GLY A 138 -1.51 8.63 -10.11
N HIS A 139 -1.37 7.42 -10.66
CA HIS A 139 -2.22 6.27 -10.34
C HIS A 139 -1.73 5.45 -9.14
N MET A 140 -0.44 5.55 -8.80
CA MET A 140 0.14 4.86 -7.65
C MET A 140 -0.06 5.64 -6.34
N LEU A 141 -0.21 6.97 -6.42
CA LEU A 141 -0.50 7.85 -5.29
C LEU A 141 -2.00 7.93 -5.00
#